data_7580f13b43d6e7bfe13b3be7457dfa44
#
_entry.id   7580f13b43d6e7bfe13b3be7457dfa44
#
_cell.length_a   1.000
_cell.length_b   1.000
_cell.length_c   1.000
_cell.angle_alpha   90.00
_cell.angle_beta   90.00
_cell.angle_gamma   90.00
#
_symmetry.space_group_name_H-M   'P 1'
#
loop_
_entity.id
_entity.type
_entity.pdbx_description
1 polymer ?
#
loop_
_entity_poly.entity_id
_entity_poly.type
_entity_poly.pdbx_seq_one_letter_code
_entity_poly.pdbx_strand_id
1 'polypeptide(L)'
;MQTLFRYYGFSLFFTAVCLAIAGWYGWTSTGTMTGMASVLWIVFVLSILEVSLSFDNAVVNATVLREMDPVWQQRFLTIGILIAVFGMRIVFPIAIVSIAANIGPWAAVELSLGNPEEYERIVSAAHVGIAGFGGAFLSMVGLTFFFDEEKDIHWIAAVERSAARFSSVPALEIAIVLALIYGVSTLLAPADALTFLSAGLLGLLTYIAVHALGEIIE
;
A
#
# COMPACT_ATOMS: atom_id res chain seq x y z
N MET A 1 16.98 23.27 -20.32
CA MET A 1 15.56 23.23 -20.65
C MET A 1 15.20 22.11 -21.65
N GLN A 2 15.90 21.92 -22.76
CA GLN A 2 15.60 20.86 -23.74
C GLN A 2 15.62 19.43 -23.16
N THR A 3 16.54 19.10 -22.25
CA THR A 3 16.63 17.79 -21.59
C THR A 3 15.39 17.50 -20.70
N LEU A 4 14.91 18.50 -20.00
CA LEU A 4 13.77 18.38 -19.10
C LEU A 4 12.48 18.11 -19.88
N PHE A 5 12.23 18.82 -20.97
CA PHE A 5 11.09 18.56 -21.84
C PHE A 5 11.15 17.23 -22.57
N ARG A 6 12.36 16.74 -22.89
CA ARG A 6 12.54 15.46 -23.56
C ARG A 6 12.15 14.27 -22.67
N TYR A 7 12.46 14.32 -21.36
CA TYR A 7 12.18 13.23 -20.43
C TYR A 7 10.84 13.39 -19.70
N TYR A 8 10.45 14.61 -19.36
CA TYR A 8 9.28 14.89 -18.53
C TYR A 8 8.13 15.58 -19.29
N GLY A 9 8.27 15.84 -20.59
CA GLY A 9 7.29 16.59 -21.38
C GLY A 9 5.89 15.96 -21.33
N PHE A 10 5.80 14.64 -21.47
CA PHE A 10 4.52 13.92 -21.36
C PHE A 10 3.91 14.04 -19.95
N SER A 11 4.72 13.83 -18.92
CA SER A 11 4.24 13.94 -17.52
C SER A 11 3.80 15.34 -17.18
N LEU A 12 4.52 16.38 -17.63
CA LEU A 12 4.14 17.78 -17.42
C LEU A 12 2.85 18.13 -18.15
N PHE A 13 2.70 17.66 -19.39
CA PHE A 13 1.46 17.82 -20.16
C PHE A 13 0.28 17.14 -19.46
N PHE A 14 0.45 15.92 -19.05
CA PHE A 14 -0.59 15.16 -18.33
C PHE A 14 -0.98 15.84 -17.01
N THR A 15 -0.01 16.31 -16.24
CA THR A 15 -0.25 17.06 -15.00
C THR A 15 -1.04 18.35 -15.27
N ALA A 16 -0.68 19.09 -16.31
CA ALA A 16 -1.40 20.31 -16.68
C ALA A 16 -2.87 20.02 -17.06
N VAL A 17 -3.11 18.94 -17.81
CA VAL A 17 -4.47 18.50 -18.16
C VAL A 17 -5.26 18.11 -16.91
N CYS A 18 -4.67 17.34 -15.99
CA CYS A 18 -5.34 16.94 -14.74
C CYS A 18 -5.67 18.16 -13.86
N LEU A 19 -4.77 19.13 -13.74
CA LEU A 19 -5.02 20.37 -13.01
C LEU A 19 -6.13 21.22 -13.67
N ALA A 20 -6.17 21.27 -15.00
CA ALA A 20 -7.23 21.96 -15.72
C ALA A 20 -8.61 21.30 -15.48
N ILE A 21 -8.67 19.96 -15.51
CA ILE A 21 -9.89 19.21 -15.19
C ILE A 21 -10.31 19.44 -13.73
N ALA A 22 -9.37 19.39 -12.79
CA ALA A 22 -9.67 19.65 -11.37
C ALA A 22 -10.19 21.09 -11.14
N GLY A 23 -9.59 22.07 -11.78
CA GLY A 23 -10.06 23.45 -11.75
C GLY A 23 -11.45 23.62 -12.36
N TRP A 24 -11.69 23.00 -13.52
CA TRP A 24 -13.01 23.00 -14.16
C TRP A 24 -14.07 22.32 -13.29
N TYR A 25 -13.76 21.17 -12.71
CA TYR A 25 -14.65 20.48 -11.77
C TYR A 25 -14.96 21.34 -10.54
N GLY A 26 -13.94 21.95 -9.93
CA GLY A 26 -14.10 22.85 -8.79
C GLY A 26 -15.00 24.05 -9.11
N TRP A 27 -14.87 24.62 -10.32
CA TRP A 27 -15.73 25.68 -10.78
C TRP A 27 -17.18 25.23 -11.01
N THR A 28 -17.36 24.09 -11.70
CA THR A 28 -18.71 23.59 -12.04
C THR A 28 -19.50 23.10 -10.84
N SER A 29 -18.80 22.52 -9.84
CA SER A 29 -19.45 22.00 -8.63
C SER A 29 -19.79 23.06 -7.59
N THR A 30 -18.99 24.14 -7.49
CA THR A 30 -19.18 25.17 -6.46
C THR A 30 -19.69 26.50 -7.00
N GLY A 31 -19.55 26.76 -8.30
CA GLY A 31 -19.90 28.04 -8.93
C GLY A 31 -19.07 29.24 -8.47
N THR A 32 -17.99 29.02 -7.70
CA THR A 32 -17.20 30.08 -7.09
C THR A 32 -15.71 29.92 -7.34
N MET A 33 -14.99 31.06 -7.45
CA MET A 33 -13.51 31.03 -7.53
C MET A 33 -12.86 30.43 -6.29
N THR A 34 -13.45 30.65 -5.13
CA THR A 34 -12.95 30.10 -3.86
C THR A 34 -13.07 28.56 -3.85
N GLY A 35 -14.18 28.02 -4.35
CA GLY A 35 -14.37 26.58 -4.48
C GLY A 35 -13.40 25.94 -5.46
N MET A 36 -13.18 26.58 -6.62
CA MET A 36 -12.15 26.15 -7.57
C MET A 36 -10.75 26.14 -6.93
N ALA A 37 -10.38 27.20 -6.20
CA ALA A 37 -9.10 27.28 -5.51
C ALA A 37 -8.96 26.22 -4.41
N SER A 38 -10.02 25.91 -3.67
CA SER A 38 -10.04 24.86 -2.66
C SER A 38 -9.81 23.48 -3.27
N VAL A 39 -10.47 23.15 -4.37
CA VAL A 39 -10.27 21.87 -5.07
C VAL A 39 -8.83 21.75 -5.60
N LEU A 40 -8.31 22.80 -6.23
CA LEU A 40 -6.92 22.84 -6.70
C LEU A 40 -5.91 22.68 -5.54
N TRP A 41 -6.18 23.30 -4.40
CA TRP A 41 -5.34 23.14 -3.20
C TRP A 41 -5.34 21.71 -2.68
N ILE A 42 -6.51 21.08 -2.60
CA ILE A 42 -6.63 19.66 -2.20
C ILE A 42 -5.87 18.77 -3.17
N VAL A 43 -6.06 18.95 -4.48
CA VAL A 43 -5.35 18.18 -5.50
C VAL A 43 -3.84 18.36 -5.39
N PHE A 44 -3.37 19.58 -5.13
CA PHE A 44 -1.96 19.87 -4.94
C PHE A 44 -1.38 19.16 -3.71
N VAL A 45 -2.05 19.23 -2.56
CA VAL A 45 -1.62 18.54 -1.33
C VAL A 45 -1.61 17.03 -1.52
N LEU A 46 -2.65 16.46 -2.12
CA LEU A 46 -2.72 15.03 -2.44
C LEU A 46 -1.62 14.61 -3.42
N SER A 47 -1.27 15.45 -4.39
CA SER A 47 -0.18 15.17 -5.33
C SER A 47 1.17 15.10 -4.64
N ILE A 48 1.45 16.01 -3.68
CA ILE A 48 2.68 15.97 -2.89
C ILE A 48 2.74 14.69 -2.05
N LEU A 49 1.64 14.35 -1.39
CA LEU A 49 1.53 13.14 -0.58
C LEU A 49 1.76 11.89 -1.44
N GLU A 50 1.13 11.81 -2.61
CA GLU A 50 1.28 10.70 -3.54
C GLU A 50 2.73 10.56 -4.06
N VAL A 51 3.38 11.67 -4.40
CA VAL A 51 4.80 11.66 -4.82
C VAL A 51 5.67 11.16 -3.68
N SER A 52 5.43 11.60 -2.44
CA SER A 52 6.19 11.15 -1.26
C SER A 52 6.05 9.64 -1.02
N LEU A 53 4.82 9.12 -1.07
CA LEU A 53 4.54 7.69 -0.91
C LEU A 53 5.07 6.84 -2.08
N SER A 54 5.04 7.39 -3.30
CA SER A 54 5.53 6.70 -4.50
C SER A 54 7.06 6.68 -4.60
N PHE A 55 7.74 7.61 -3.93
CA PHE A 55 9.20 7.68 -3.95
C PHE A 55 9.84 6.45 -3.29
N ASP A 56 9.31 6.03 -2.14
CA ASP A 56 9.80 4.83 -1.44
C ASP A 56 9.65 3.58 -2.31
N ASN A 57 8.47 3.43 -2.95
CA ASN A 57 8.23 2.33 -3.89
C ASN A 57 9.21 2.37 -5.08
N ALA A 58 9.53 3.55 -5.60
CA ALA A 58 10.47 3.69 -6.71
C ALA A 58 11.91 3.29 -6.31
N VAL A 59 12.32 3.61 -5.09
CA VAL A 59 13.65 3.22 -4.57
C VAL A 59 13.73 1.70 -4.39
N VAL A 60 12.75 1.08 -3.77
CA VAL A 60 12.69 -0.39 -3.59
C VAL A 60 12.67 -1.09 -4.95
N ASN A 61 11.83 -0.65 -5.86
CA ASN A 61 11.76 -1.23 -7.21
C ASN A 61 13.10 -1.09 -7.97
N ALA A 62 13.80 0.05 -7.82
CA ALA A 62 15.10 0.24 -8.45
C ALA A 62 16.18 -0.70 -7.89
N THR A 63 16.12 -1.02 -6.60
CA THR A 63 17.04 -1.98 -5.97
C THR A 63 16.80 -3.38 -6.51
N VAL A 64 15.57 -3.85 -6.50
CA VAL A 64 15.17 -5.17 -7.02
C VAL A 64 15.52 -5.30 -8.51
N LEU A 65 15.28 -4.26 -9.32
CA LEU A 65 15.60 -4.26 -10.76
C LEU A 65 17.10 -4.47 -11.03
N ARG A 66 17.98 -4.02 -10.17
CA ARG A 66 19.44 -4.16 -10.37
C ARG A 66 19.90 -5.61 -10.31
N GLU A 67 19.18 -6.47 -9.61
CA GLU A 67 19.50 -7.89 -9.41
C GLU A 67 18.79 -8.80 -10.42
N MET A 68 17.86 -8.26 -11.21
CA MET A 68 17.10 -9.02 -12.22
C MET A 68 17.83 -9.15 -13.55
N ASP A 69 17.59 -10.26 -14.25
CA ASP A 69 17.97 -10.45 -15.66
C ASP A 69 17.32 -9.38 -16.57
N PRO A 70 17.98 -8.94 -17.66
CA PRO A 70 17.49 -7.90 -18.56
C PRO A 70 16.08 -8.14 -19.12
N VAL A 71 15.72 -9.40 -19.40
CA VAL A 71 14.37 -9.76 -19.87
C VAL A 71 13.33 -9.55 -18.80
N TRP A 72 13.63 -9.91 -17.56
CA TRP A 72 12.75 -9.72 -16.41
C TRP A 72 12.67 -8.25 -15.98
N GLN A 73 13.77 -7.49 -16.10
CA GLN A 73 13.75 -6.04 -15.88
C GLN A 73 12.73 -5.35 -16.79
N GLN A 74 12.71 -5.70 -18.09
CA GLN A 74 11.76 -5.10 -19.02
C GLN A 74 10.31 -5.49 -18.70
N ARG A 75 10.05 -6.75 -18.35
CA ARG A 75 8.72 -7.21 -17.95
C ARG A 75 8.24 -6.53 -16.67
N PHE A 76 9.12 -6.39 -15.69
CA PHE A 76 8.81 -5.71 -14.43
C PHE A 76 8.50 -4.23 -14.66
N LEU A 77 9.30 -3.52 -15.46
CA LEU A 77 9.09 -2.11 -15.78
C LEU A 77 7.80 -1.84 -16.57
N THR A 78 7.30 -2.83 -17.31
CA THR A 78 6.07 -2.68 -18.10
C THR A 78 4.87 -3.25 -17.34
N ILE A 79 4.78 -4.56 -17.21
CA ILE A 79 3.62 -5.24 -16.61
C ILE A 79 3.62 -5.14 -15.09
N GLY A 80 4.77 -5.31 -14.44
CA GLY A 80 4.88 -5.28 -12.98
C GLY A 80 4.49 -3.92 -12.41
N ILE A 81 5.02 -2.83 -12.97
CA ILE A 81 4.66 -1.47 -12.54
C ILE A 81 3.19 -1.17 -12.83
N LEU A 82 2.67 -1.59 -13.99
CA LEU A 82 1.25 -1.44 -14.31
C LEU A 82 0.37 -2.12 -13.25
N ILE A 83 0.67 -3.37 -12.90
CA ILE A 83 -0.06 -4.12 -11.87
C ILE A 83 0.09 -3.44 -10.50
N ALA A 84 1.30 -3.04 -10.10
CA ALA A 84 1.53 -2.41 -8.83
C ALA A 84 0.79 -1.07 -8.69
N VAL A 85 0.82 -0.23 -9.74
CA VAL A 85 0.17 1.08 -9.72
C VAL A 85 -1.36 0.95 -9.76
N PHE A 86 -1.90 0.26 -10.76
CA PHE A 86 -3.36 0.16 -10.93
C PHE A 86 -3.98 -0.88 -9.99
N GLY A 87 -3.29 -1.99 -9.74
CA GLY A 87 -3.76 -3.02 -8.84
C GLY A 87 -3.97 -2.49 -7.42
N MET A 88 -2.96 -1.86 -6.85
CA MET A 88 -3.02 -1.37 -5.48
C MET A 88 -3.89 -0.11 -5.31
N ARG A 89 -4.00 0.74 -6.33
CA ARG A 89 -4.73 2.00 -6.24
C ARG A 89 -6.19 1.91 -6.68
N ILE A 90 -6.52 0.98 -7.56
CA ILE A 90 -7.87 0.85 -8.10
C ILE A 90 -8.49 -0.49 -7.71
N VAL A 91 -7.81 -1.60 -8.05
CA VAL A 91 -8.39 -2.94 -7.85
C VAL A 91 -8.52 -3.28 -6.37
N PHE A 92 -7.51 -2.96 -5.57
CA PHE A 92 -7.50 -3.29 -4.15
C PHE A 92 -8.58 -2.54 -3.35
N PRO A 93 -8.77 -1.21 -3.45
CA PRO A 93 -9.89 -0.51 -2.80
C PRO A 93 -11.27 -1.02 -3.24
N ILE A 94 -11.46 -1.29 -4.53
CA ILE A 94 -12.71 -1.85 -5.05
C ILE A 94 -12.96 -3.25 -4.47
N ALA A 95 -11.93 -4.10 -4.38
CA ALA A 95 -12.03 -5.43 -3.78
C ALA A 95 -12.39 -5.36 -2.30
N ILE A 96 -11.80 -4.43 -1.54
CA ILE A 96 -12.14 -4.20 -0.13
C ILE A 96 -13.63 -3.86 0.02
N VAL A 97 -14.12 -2.89 -0.74
CA VAL A 97 -15.54 -2.48 -0.67
C VAL A 97 -16.46 -3.61 -1.13
N SER A 98 -16.08 -4.32 -2.19
CA SER A 98 -16.85 -5.47 -2.69
C SER A 98 -17.02 -6.54 -1.62
N ILE A 99 -15.96 -6.88 -0.90
CA ILE A 99 -15.96 -7.87 0.18
C ILE A 99 -16.70 -7.32 1.41
N ALA A 100 -16.38 -6.11 1.85
CA ALA A 100 -16.93 -5.52 3.08
C ALA A 100 -18.43 -5.25 2.99
N ALA A 101 -18.90 -4.81 1.82
CA ALA A 101 -20.34 -4.57 1.58
C ALA A 101 -21.08 -5.79 1.02
N ASN A 102 -20.38 -6.91 0.75
CA ASN A 102 -20.91 -8.10 0.10
C ASN A 102 -21.64 -7.79 -1.23
N ILE A 103 -21.01 -6.95 -2.05
CA ILE A 103 -21.50 -6.53 -3.38
C ILE A 103 -20.53 -6.98 -4.47
N GLY A 104 -21.00 -7.04 -5.72
CA GLY A 104 -20.12 -7.36 -6.83
C GLY A 104 -19.07 -6.24 -7.10
N PRO A 105 -17.90 -6.55 -7.69
CA PRO A 105 -16.88 -5.54 -7.99
C PRO A 105 -17.39 -4.39 -8.86
N TRP A 106 -18.29 -4.66 -9.79
CA TRP A 106 -18.90 -3.65 -10.65
C TRP A 106 -19.82 -2.70 -9.85
N ALA A 107 -20.62 -3.26 -8.94
CA ALA A 107 -21.45 -2.46 -8.04
C ALA A 107 -20.60 -1.60 -7.10
N ALA A 108 -19.42 -2.06 -6.69
CA ALA A 108 -18.47 -1.25 -5.92
C ALA A 108 -17.90 -0.08 -6.72
N VAL A 109 -17.65 -0.26 -8.03
CA VAL A 109 -17.26 0.82 -8.94
C VAL A 109 -18.40 1.83 -9.10
N GLU A 110 -19.62 1.37 -9.35
CA GLU A 110 -20.80 2.25 -9.44
C GLU A 110 -21.02 3.04 -8.14
N LEU A 111 -20.84 2.39 -7.00
CA LEU A 111 -20.93 3.03 -5.68
C LEU A 111 -19.86 4.12 -5.51
N SER A 112 -18.62 3.86 -5.91
CA SER A 112 -17.53 4.82 -5.79
C SER A 112 -17.73 6.09 -6.62
N LEU A 113 -18.42 5.97 -7.76
CA LEU A 113 -18.71 7.09 -8.66
C LEU A 113 -20.04 7.78 -8.36
N GLY A 114 -21.05 7.00 -7.95
CA GLY A 114 -22.40 7.48 -7.74
C GLY A 114 -22.71 7.96 -6.32
N ASN A 115 -22.07 7.37 -5.31
CA ASN A 115 -22.24 7.73 -3.90
C ASN A 115 -20.92 7.63 -3.13
N PRO A 116 -20.02 8.62 -3.30
CA PRO A 116 -18.70 8.62 -2.63
C PRO A 116 -18.77 8.59 -1.11
N GLU A 117 -19.81 9.18 -0.49
CA GLU A 117 -19.97 9.21 0.97
C GLU A 117 -20.25 7.80 1.52
N GLU A 118 -21.08 7.02 0.86
CA GLU A 118 -21.35 5.64 1.26
C GLU A 118 -20.14 4.74 1.01
N TYR A 119 -19.41 4.97 -0.09
CA TYR A 119 -18.16 4.29 -0.37
C TYR A 119 -17.13 4.54 0.73
N GLU A 120 -16.92 5.80 1.13
CA GLU A 120 -16.03 6.19 2.24
C GLU A 120 -16.45 5.54 3.55
N ARG A 121 -17.75 5.51 3.85
CA ARG A 121 -18.28 4.89 5.06
C ARG A 121 -17.94 3.39 5.12
N ILE A 122 -18.08 2.68 4.02
CA ILE A 122 -17.77 1.24 3.94
C ILE A 122 -16.26 1.00 4.11
N VAL A 123 -15.42 1.77 3.41
CA VAL A 123 -13.96 1.67 3.54
C VAL A 123 -13.52 1.98 4.97
N SER A 124 -14.09 3.03 5.57
CA SER A 124 -13.78 3.42 6.95
C SER A 124 -14.24 2.36 7.96
N ALA A 125 -15.36 1.69 7.72
CA ALA A 125 -15.82 0.59 8.56
C ALA A 125 -14.91 -0.66 8.46
N ALA A 126 -14.28 -0.87 7.30
CA ALA A 126 -13.35 -1.98 7.07
C ALA A 126 -11.92 -1.73 7.61
N HIS A 127 -11.61 -0.51 8.10
CA HIS A 127 -10.23 -0.12 8.45
C HIS A 127 -9.59 -1.03 9.51
N VAL A 128 -10.36 -1.55 10.46
CA VAL A 128 -9.86 -2.45 11.52
C VAL A 128 -9.33 -3.76 10.92
N GLY A 129 -10.07 -4.35 9.97
CA GLY A 129 -9.64 -5.55 9.25
C GLY A 129 -8.43 -5.29 8.37
N ILE A 130 -8.42 -4.17 7.66
CA ILE A 130 -7.28 -3.76 6.80
C ILE A 130 -6.02 -3.55 7.66
N ALA A 131 -6.15 -2.87 8.80
CA ALA A 131 -5.05 -2.63 9.73
C ALA A 131 -4.54 -3.95 10.35
N GLY A 132 -5.43 -4.86 10.72
CA GLY A 132 -5.06 -6.19 11.24
C GLY A 132 -4.27 -7.00 10.21
N PHE A 133 -4.82 -7.14 9.00
CA PHE A 133 -4.18 -7.88 7.90
C PHE A 133 -2.83 -7.27 7.51
N GLY A 134 -2.84 -5.99 7.14
CA GLY A 134 -1.64 -5.29 6.67
C GLY A 134 -0.59 -5.13 7.76
N GLY A 135 -1.02 -4.84 9.00
CA GLY A 135 -0.14 -4.72 10.15
C GLY A 135 0.59 -6.02 10.46
N ALA A 136 -0.10 -7.16 10.46
CA ALA A 136 0.52 -8.48 10.66
C ALA A 136 1.49 -8.85 9.53
N PHE A 137 1.08 -8.65 8.28
CA PHE A 137 1.92 -8.90 7.10
C PHE A 137 3.20 -8.06 7.13
N LEU A 138 3.09 -6.74 7.33
CA LEU A 138 4.24 -5.83 7.39
C LEU A 138 5.13 -6.08 8.62
N SER A 139 4.54 -6.50 9.74
CA SER A 139 5.31 -6.89 10.92
C SER A 139 6.19 -8.11 10.64
N MET A 140 5.68 -9.10 9.91
CA MET A 140 6.51 -10.24 9.48
C MET A 140 7.64 -9.80 8.56
N VAL A 141 7.34 -9.01 7.51
CA VAL A 141 8.36 -8.47 6.60
C VAL A 141 9.45 -7.73 7.38
N GLY A 142 9.05 -6.86 8.33
CA GLY A 142 9.99 -6.11 9.14
C GLY A 142 10.81 -6.99 10.07
N LEU A 143 10.18 -7.94 10.78
CA LEU A 143 10.89 -8.82 11.71
C LEU A 143 11.87 -9.73 10.97
N THR A 144 11.46 -10.35 9.86
CA THR A 144 12.36 -11.17 9.04
C THR A 144 13.58 -10.37 8.61
N PHE A 145 13.40 -9.11 8.17
CA PHE A 145 14.52 -8.22 7.86
C PHE A 145 15.40 -7.94 9.09
N PHE A 146 14.83 -7.67 10.27
CA PHE A 146 15.61 -7.36 11.48
C PHE A 146 16.37 -8.59 12.03
N PHE A 147 15.86 -9.79 11.85
CA PHE A 147 16.47 -11.03 12.29
C PHE A 147 17.44 -11.66 11.28
N ASP A 148 17.48 -11.15 10.05
CA ASP A 148 18.40 -11.60 9.02
C ASP A 148 19.86 -11.24 9.40
N GLU A 149 20.70 -12.26 9.53
CA GLU A 149 22.13 -12.14 9.88
C GLU A 149 23.01 -11.86 8.66
N GLU A 150 22.55 -12.21 7.46
CA GLU A 150 23.33 -12.12 6.23
C GLU A 150 23.22 -10.76 5.54
N LYS A 151 22.37 -9.86 6.06
CA LYS A 151 22.14 -8.55 5.45
C LYS A 151 23.34 -7.60 5.59
N ASP A 152 23.63 -6.90 4.53
CA ASP A 152 24.72 -5.91 4.48
C ASP A 152 24.36 -4.56 5.14
N ILE A 153 23.06 -4.24 5.25
CA ILE A 153 22.58 -2.94 5.71
C ILE A 153 21.97 -3.06 7.12
N HIS A 154 22.52 -2.30 8.05
CA HIS A 154 22.06 -2.23 9.44
C HIS A 154 21.44 -0.86 9.72
N TRP A 155 20.15 -0.82 10.03
CA TRP A 155 19.42 0.40 10.36
C TRP A 155 19.67 0.83 11.80
N ILE A 156 19.51 -0.10 12.73
CA ILE A 156 19.68 0.13 14.18
C ILE A 156 20.56 -0.99 14.73
N ALA A 157 21.87 -0.84 14.55
CA ALA A 157 22.86 -1.86 14.92
C ALA A 157 22.78 -2.37 16.38
N ALA A 158 22.26 -1.57 17.31
CA ALA A 158 22.08 -1.99 18.70
C ALA A 158 20.89 -2.97 18.86
N VAL A 159 19.78 -2.74 18.17
CA VAL A 159 18.59 -3.60 18.18
C VAL A 159 18.87 -4.87 17.38
N GLU A 160 19.47 -4.74 16.22
CA GLU A 160 19.76 -5.85 15.31
C GLU A 160 20.77 -6.84 15.90
N ARG A 161 21.84 -6.35 16.55
CA ARG A 161 22.78 -7.22 17.29
C ARG A 161 22.12 -7.95 18.46
N SER A 162 21.08 -7.39 19.04
CA SER A 162 20.32 -8.08 20.10
C SER A 162 19.33 -9.07 19.49
N ALA A 163 18.70 -8.72 18.37
CA ALA A 163 17.78 -9.57 17.62
C ALA A 163 18.50 -10.79 17.01
N ALA A 164 19.67 -10.59 16.43
CA ALA A 164 20.50 -11.66 15.86
C ALA A 164 20.86 -12.78 16.85
N ARG A 165 20.89 -12.50 18.16
CA ARG A 165 21.08 -13.55 19.17
C ARG A 165 19.90 -14.52 19.26
N PHE A 166 18.75 -14.12 18.78
CA PHE A 166 17.51 -14.91 18.81
C PHE A 166 17.12 -15.45 17.44
N SER A 167 17.87 -15.13 16.38
CA SER A 167 17.64 -15.64 15.02
C SER A 167 17.67 -17.15 14.93
N SER A 168 18.44 -17.80 15.83
CA SER A 168 18.52 -19.26 15.93
C SER A 168 17.27 -19.92 16.53
N VAL A 169 16.30 -19.13 17.03
CA VAL A 169 15.07 -19.68 17.61
C VAL A 169 14.01 -19.80 16.51
N PRO A 170 13.68 -21.02 16.06
CA PRO A 170 12.70 -21.22 14.99
C PRO A 170 11.35 -20.59 15.32
N ALA A 171 10.77 -19.91 14.34
CA ALA A 171 9.44 -19.30 14.43
C ALA A 171 9.27 -18.19 15.50
N LEU A 172 10.37 -17.58 15.98
CA LEU A 172 10.28 -16.50 16.95
C LEU A 172 9.55 -15.28 16.37
N GLU A 173 9.80 -14.94 15.11
CA GLU A 173 9.11 -13.85 14.42
C GLU A 173 7.60 -14.09 14.38
N ILE A 174 7.19 -15.31 14.08
CA ILE A 174 5.77 -15.72 14.08
C ILE A 174 5.16 -15.55 15.47
N ALA A 175 5.88 -15.99 16.50
CA ALA A 175 5.42 -15.87 17.90
C ALA A 175 5.26 -14.39 18.31
N ILE A 176 6.19 -13.53 17.91
CA ILE A 176 6.11 -12.09 18.18
C ILE A 176 4.89 -11.49 17.47
N VAL A 177 4.67 -11.79 16.18
CA VAL A 177 3.52 -11.27 15.44
C VAL A 177 2.20 -11.77 16.02
N LEU A 178 2.12 -13.05 16.41
CA LEU A 178 0.93 -13.57 17.10
C LEU A 178 0.68 -12.87 18.44
N ALA A 179 1.72 -12.61 19.22
CA ALA A 179 1.62 -11.85 20.46
C ALA A 179 1.18 -10.40 20.22
N LEU A 180 1.66 -9.75 19.15
CA LEU A 180 1.23 -8.42 18.76
C LEU A 180 -0.25 -8.41 18.34
N ILE A 181 -0.67 -9.34 17.46
CA ILE A 181 -2.07 -9.46 17.03
C ILE A 181 -2.98 -9.66 18.24
N TYR A 182 -2.62 -10.58 19.14
CA TYR A 182 -3.39 -10.83 20.36
C TYR A 182 -3.39 -9.61 21.28
N GLY A 183 -2.22 -9.01 21.56
CA GLY A 183 -2.10 -7.86 22.45
C GLY A 183 -2.92 -6.66 21.96
N VAL A 184 -2.86 -6.34 20.66
CA VAL A 184 -3.67 -5.27 20.08
C VAL A 184 -5.15 -5.60 20.13
N SER A 185 -5.55 -6.85 19.83
CA SER A 185 -6.96 -7.25 19.88
C SER A 185 -7.58 -7.07 21.26
N THR A 186 -6.80 -7.23 22.35
CA THR A 186 -7.30 -7.03 23.71
C THR A 186 -7.53 -5.55 24.08
N LEU A 187 -6.95 -4.62 23.32
CA LEU A 187 -7.11 -3.17 23.49
C LEU A 187 -8.29 -2.61 22.69
N LEU A 188 -8.82 -3.37 21.75
CA LEU A 188 -9.93 -2.96 20.90
C LEU A 188 -11.29 -3.23 21.56
N ALA A 189 -12.32 -2.57 21.04
CA ALA A 189 -13.71 -2.87 21.42
C ALA A 189 -14.04 -4.32 21.04
N PRO A 190 -14.91 -5.03 21.79
CA PRO A 190 -15.23 -6.44 21.53
C PRO A 190 -15.71 -6.74 20.10
N ALA A 191 -16.42 -5.79 19.47
CA ALA A 191 -16.87 -5.94 18.08
C ALA A 191 -15.72 -5.94 17.08
N ASP A 192 -14.67 -5.15 17.34
CA ASP A 192 -13.52 -4.98 16.45
C ASP A 192 -12.41 -5.99 16.72
N ALA A 193 -12.33 -6.48 17.98
CA ALA A 193 -11.27 -7.40 18.41
C ALA A 193 -11.22 -8.68 17.57
N LEU A 194 -12.38 -9.30 17.30
CA LEU A 194 -12.47 -10.52 16.50
C LEU A 194 -12.13 -10.25 15.03
N THR A 195 -12.58 -9.13 14.49
CA THR A 195 -12.27 -8.70 13.12
C THR A 195 -10.77 -8.47 12.95
N PHE A 196 -10.15 -7.75 13.89
CA PHE A 196 -8.72 -7.50 13.88
C PHE A 196 -7.91 -8.80 14.00
N LEU A 197 -8.29 -9.68 14.93
CA LEU A 197 -7.60 -10.94 15.18
C LEU A 197 -7.69 -11.88 13.97
N SER A 198 -8.88 -12.06 13.39
CA SER A 198 -9.06 -12.90 12.20
C SER A 198 -8.33 -12.35 10.97
N ALA A 199 -8.40 -11.05 10.73
CA ALA A 199 -7.69 -10.39 9.64
C ALA A 199 -6.16 -10.44 9.84
N GLY A 200 -5.68 -10.26 11.07
CA GLY A 200 -4.27 -10.37 11.42
C GLY A 200 -3.71 -11.79 11.18
N LEU A 201 -4.46 -12.82 11.58
CA LEU A 201 -4.11 -14.21 11.29
C LEU A 201 -4.06 -14.49 9.78
N LEU A 202 -5.01 -13.95 9.01
CA LEU A 202 -4.99 -14.05 7.53
C LEU A 202 -3.79 -13.34 6.93
N GLY A 203 -3.40 -12.17 7.44
CA GLY A 203 -2.19 -11.45 7.02
C GLY A 203 -0.92 -12.26 7.26
N LEU A 204 -0.80 -12.86 8.44
CA LEU A 204 0.30 -13.76 8.80
C LEU A 204 0.35 -14.98 7.89
N LEU A 205 -0.78 -15.65 7.69
CA LEU A 205 -0.88 -16.82 6.80
C LEU A 205 -0.52 -16.44 5.34
N THR A 206 -0.94 -15.28 4.89
CA THR A 206 -0.60 -14.78 3.55
C THR A 206 0.90 -14.56 3.41
N TYR A 207 1.56 -14.00 4.42
CA TYR A 207 3.01 -13.83 4.42
C TYR A 207 3.72 -15.20 4.30
N ILE A 208 3.34 -16.16 5.14
CA ILE A 208 3.93 -17.52 5.13
C ILE A 208 3.72 -18.18 3.75
N ALA A 209 2.52 -18.06 3.18
CA ALA A 209 2.23 -18.65 1.88
C ALA A 209 3.06 -18.01 0.75
N VAL A 210 3.21 -16.68 0.75
CA VAL A 210 4.02 -15.96 -0.25
C VAL A 210 5.49 -16.32 -0.12
N HIS A 211 6.00 -16.41 1.10
CA HIS A 211 7.40 -16.80 1.36
C HIS A 211 7.68 -18.25 0.91
N ALA A 212 6.81 -19.18 1.27
CA ALA A 212 6.93 -20.58 0.85
C ALA A 212 6.82 -20.75 -0.68
N LEU A 213 6.00 -19.94 -1.36
CA LEU A 213 5.94 -19.93 -2.83
C LEU A 213 7.22 -19.38 -3.45
N GLY A 214 7.85 -18.38 -2.84
CA GLY A 214 9.15 -17.86 -3.26
C GLY A 214 10.22 -18.95 -3.24
N GLU A 215 10.36 -19.66 -2.12
CA GLU A 215 11.33 -20.76 -1.96
C GLU A 215 11.12 -21.94 -2.92
N ILE A 216 9.89 -22.18 -3.40
CA ILE A 216 9.60 -23.28 -4.34
C ILE A 216 9.98 -22.88 -5.78
N ILE A 217 10.01 -21.58 -6.09
CA ILE A 217 10.24 -21.07 -7.45
C ILE A 217 11.74 -20.80 -7.70
N GLU A 218 12.54 -20.60 -6.65
CA GLU A 218 13.99 -20.53 -6.72
C GLU A 218 14.61 -21.93 -6.90
#